data_6279fec7b807ba3509b618353d9000de
#
_entry.id   6279fec7b807ba3509b618353d9000de
#
_cell.length_a   1.000
_cell.length_b   1.000
_cell.length_c   1.000
_cell.angle_alpha   90.00
_cell.angle_beta   90.00
_cell.angle_gamma   90.00
#
_symmetry.space_group_name_H-M   'P 1'
#
loop_
_entity.id
_entity.type
_entity.pdbx_description
1 polymer ?
#
loop_
_entity_poly.entity_id
_entity_poly.type
_entity_poly.pdbx_seq_one_letter_code
_entity_poly.pdbx_strand_id
1 'polypeptide(L)'
;KIFGYDNFRNAISWIKSTNPKGSQHGLTRYHSFTDSILYYTKTDKAFLDIDSIRPKLSSEKLKQKYHRSDKKGSFYDGPIESSASMGARPNLVYEYKGYTPGPSGWRLKRSSLEELDKNGDLGWTSNGKPYRKLRLEADKGDPIGDFWNDISLLNSQALERVGYPTQKPEELLQRIITASSKEDDVER
;
A
#
# COMPACT_ATOMS: atom_id res chain seq x y z
N LYS A 1 -23.95 12.81 17.69
CA LYS A 1 -23.39 11.92 16.63
C LYS A 1 -23.20 12.79 15.39
N ILE A 2 -21.99 13.37 15.20
CA ILE A 2 -21.76 14.34 14.12
C ILE A 2 -21.72 13.67 12.76
N PHE A 3 -21.05 12.50 12.65
CA PHE A 3 -20.83 11.83 11.36
C PHE A 3 -21.68 10.57 11.13
N GLY A 4 -22.25 9.96 12.20
CA GLY A 4 -22.97 8.67 12.12
C GLY A 4 -22.05 7.45 11.96
N TYR A 5 -22.55 6.26 12.28
CA TYR A 5 -21.77 5.01 12.16
C TYR A 5 -21.57 4.60 10.70
N ASP A 6 -22.55 4.80 9.86
CA ASP A 6 -22.53 4.38 8.45
C ASP A 6 -21.46 5.13 7.62
N ASN A 7 -21.02 6.28 8.11
CA ASN A 7 -20.00 7.10 7.48
C ASN A 7 -18.57 6.84 7.99
N PHE A 8 -18.41 5.99 9.00
CA PHE A 8 -17.10 5.58 9.48
C PHE A 8 -16.42 4.64 8.48
N ARG A 9 -15.14 4.90 8.17
CA ARG A 9 -14.35 4.10 7.24
C ARG A 9 -13.21 3.37 7.94
N ASN A 10 -12.32 4.11 8.62
CA ASN A 10 -11.17 3.55 9.31
C ASN A 10 -10.84 4.30 10.60
N ALA A 11 -10.21 3.59 11.54
CA ALA A 11 -9.39 4.16 12.58
C ALA A 11 -7.93 3.91 12.23
N ILE A 12 -7.21 4.97 11.86
CA ILE A 12 -5.81 4.90 11.49
C ILE A 12 -4.96 5.05 12.76
N SER A 13 -4.06 4.10 13.02
CA SER A 13 -3.12 4.14 14.13
C SER A 13 -1.83 4.83 13.71
N TRP A 14 -1.65 6.08 14.11
CA TRP A 14 -0.39 6.78 13.90
C TRP A 14 0.56 6.52 15.08
N ILE A 15 1.70 5.88 14.79
CA ILE A 15 2.77 5.61 15.74
C ILE A 15 3.66 6.85 15.83
N LYS A 16 3.37 7.72 16.79
CA LYS A 16 4.06 9.00 16.96
C LYS A 16 5.44 8.89 17.62
N SER A 17 5.67 7.83 18.39
CA SER A 17 6.94 7.58 19.07
C SER A 17 7.02 6.11 19.49
N THR A 18 8.21 5.55 19.57
CA THR A 18 8.51 4.25 20.16
C THR A 18 9.25 4.39 21.49
N ASN A 19 9.62 5.62 21.85
CA ASN A 19 10.34 5.90 23.10
C ASN A 19 9.36 6.38 24.19
N PRO A 20 9.31 5.69 25.33
CA PRO A 20 8.47 6.11 26.45
C PRO A 20 8.96 7.46 27.01
N LYS A 21 8.01 8.32 27.35
CA LYS A 21 8.30 9.57 28.08
C LYS A 21 8.01 9.35 29.56
N GLY A 22 8.98 9.64 30.42
CA GLY A 22 8.85 9.54 31.87
C GLY A 22 9.25 8.16 32.45
N SER A 23 8.99 7.98 33.77
CA SER A 23 9.34 6.78 34.49
C SER A 23 8.53 5.55 34.02
N GLN A 24 9.18 4.40 34.00
CA GLN A 24 8.54 3.09 33.74
C GLN A 24 8.06 2.43 35.04
N HIS A 25 8.34 3.02 36.23
CA HIS A 25 7.98 2.46 37.52
C HIS A 25 6.63 3.00 38.01
N GLY A 26 5.87 2.15 38.71
CA GLY A 26 4.60 2.53 39.31
C GLY A 26 3.47 2.81 38.34
N LEU A 27 3.57 2.32 37.11
CA LEU A 27 2.54 2.55 36.08
C LEU A 27 1.34 1.62 36.33
N THR A 28 0.14 2.20 36.21
CA THR A 28 -1.13 1.47 36.22
C THR A 28 -1.69 1.27 34.82
N ARG A 29 -1.02 1.80 33.78
CA ARG A 29 -1.39 1.69 32.36
C ARG A 29 -0.17 1.69 31.46
N TYR A 30 -0.29 1.17 30.25
CA TYR A 30 0.76 1.23 29.25
C TYR A 30 0.98 2.68 28.74
N HIS A 31 2.22 2.99 28.33
CA HIS A 31 2.51 4.24 27.62
C HIS A 31 1.75 4.29 26.28
N SER A 32 1.22 5.45 25.96
CA SER A 32 0.57 5.70 24.67
C SER A 32 1.61 6.14 23.63
N PHE A 33 1.94 5.27 22.70
CA PHE A 33 2.82 5.55 21.56
C PHE A 33 2.06 5.96 20.30
N THR A 34 0.73 5.85 20.35
CA THR A 34 -0.13 6.06 19.19
C THR A 34 -1.14 7.17 19.44
N ASP A 35 -1.54 7.83 18.37
CA ASP A 35 -2.79 8.58 18.28
C ASP A 35 -3.68 7.92 17.23
N SER A 36 -5.00 7.96 17.44
CA SER A 36 -5.97 7.47 16.47
C SER A 36 -6.48 8.62 15.61
N ILE A 37 -6.42 8.44 14.30
CA ILE A 37 -7.01 9.35 13.31
C ILE A 37 -8.26 8.66 12.78
N LEU A 38 -9.43 9.26 13.01
CA LEU A 38 -10.69 8.70 12.58
C LEU A 38 -11.07 9.23 11.20
N TYR A 39 -11.17 8.32 10.23
CA TYR A 39 -11.56 8.65 8.87
C TYR A 39 -13.06 8.43 8.68
N TYR A 40 -13.74 9.49 8.29
CA TYR A 40 -15.16 9.50 7.96
C TYR A 40 -15.37 10.08 6.57
N THR A 41 -16.42 9.65 5.90
CA THR A 41 -16.84 10.23 4.63
C THR A 41 -18.27 10.76 4.75
N LYS A 42 -18.59 11.79 3.98
CA LYS A 42 -19.97 12.32 3.96
C LYS A 42 -20.94 11.38 3.24
N THR A 43 -20.43 10.68 2.23
CA THR A 43 -21.19 9.71 1.40
C THR A 43 -20.28 8.55 1.00
N ASP A 44 -20.86 7.51 0.39
CA ASP A 44 -20.09 6.39 -0.17
C ASP A 44 -19.24 6.75 -1.39
N LYS A 45 -19.46 7.93 -1.97
CA LYS A 45 -18.73 8.45 -3.14
C LYS A 45 -17.63 9.43 -2.75
N ALA A 46 -16.96 9.19 -1.63
CA ALA A 46 -15.86 10.04 -1.21
C ALA A 46 -14.62 9.83 -2.10
N PHE A 47 -13.88 10.93 -2.31
CA PHE A 47 -12.57 10.87 -2.95
C PHE A 47 -11.53 10.33 -1.95
N LEU A 48 -10.72 9.37 -2.39
CA LEU A 48 -9.56 8.88 -1.65
C LEU A 48 -8.50 8.39 -2.65
N ASP A 49 -7.39 9.11 -2.76
CA ASP A 49 -6.24 8.73 -3.59
C ASP A 49 -5.12 8.15 -2.72
N ILE A 50 -5.22 6.83 -2.45
CA ILE A 50 -4.20 6.11 -1.69
C ILE A 50 -2.87 6.02 -2.46
N ASP A 51 -2.92 5.98 -3.80
CA ASP A 51 -1.71 5.81 -4.60
C ASP A 51 -0.77 7.03 -4.52
N SER A 52 -1.33 8.23 -4.36
CA SER A 52 -0.55 9.48 -4.22
C SER A 52 0.30 9.55 -2.95
N ILE A 53 -0.12 8.85 -1.90
CA ILE A 53 0.54 8.86 -0.59
C ILE A 53 1.37 7.61 -0.29
N ARG A 54 1.53 6.69 -1.26
CA ARG A 54 2.33 5.47 -1.07
C ARG A 54 3.80 5.82 -0.83
N PRO A 55 4.44 5.25 0.21
CA PRO A 55 5.87 5.40 0.41
C PRO A 55 6.66 4.92 -0.80
N LYS A 56 7.54 5.77 -1.33
CA LYS A 56 8.39 5.40 -2.45
C LYS A 56 9.58 4.57 -1.96
N LEU A 57 9.91 3.52 -2.67
CA LEU A 57 11.10 2.72 -2.39
C LEU A 57 12.37 3.50 -2.67
N SER A 58 13.41 3.30 -1.85
CA SER A 58 14.73 3.85 -2.15
C SER A 58 15.30 3.25 -3.45
N SER A 59 16.23 3.97 -4.08
CA SER A 59 16.88 3.52 -5.31
C SER A 59 17.55 2.14 -5.16
N GLU A 60 18.12 1.85 -3.99
CA GLU A 60 18.74 0.58 -3.68
C GLU A 60 17.71 -0.55 -3.60
N LYS A 61 16.61 -0.33 -2.90
CA LYS A 61 15.48 -1.29 -2.81
C LYS A 61 14.83 -1.54 -4.17
N LEU A 62 14.69 -0.48 -4.99
CA LEU A 62 14.18 -0.62 -6.35
C LEU A 62 15.09 -1.51 -7.21
N LYS A 63 16.42 -1.30 -7.17
CA LYS A 63 17.38 -2.14 -7.89
C LYS A 63 17.37 -3.59 -7.41
N GLN A 64 17.25 -3.84 -6.12
CA GLN A 64 17.11 -5.18 -5.56
C GLN A 64 15.83 -5.88 -5.98
N LYS A 65 14.71 -5.18 -5.96
CA LYS A 65 13.38 -5.70 -6.34
C LYS A 65 13.30 -5.97 -7.85
N TYR A 66 13.73 -5.01 -8.67
CA TYR A 66 13.62 -5.06 -10.13
C TYR A 66 14.96 -5.46 -10.78
N HIS A 67 15.47 -6.63 -10.37
CA HIS A 67 16.80 -7.15 -10.77
C HIS A 67 16.86 -7.76 -12.16
N ARG A 68 15.72 -7.94 -12.86
CA ARG A 68 15.65 -8.44 -14.23
C ARG A 68 15.27 -7.32 -15.19
N SER A 69 15.69 -7.46 -16.45
CA SER A 69 15.38 -6.49 -17.50
C SER A 69 15.16 -7.16 -18.86
N ASP A 70 14.39 -6.53 -19.70
CA ASP A 70 14.21 -6.84 -21.11
C ASP A 70 14.13 -5.54 -21.94
N LYS A 71 13.75 -5.62 -23.21
CA LYS A 71 13.63 -4.45 -24.11
C LYS A 71 12.65 -3.39 -23.61
N LYS A 72 11.74 -3.74 -22.70
CA LYS A 72 10.72 -2.86 -22.10
C LYS A 72 11.10 -2.31 -20.73
N GLY A 73 12.32 -2.57 -20.24
CA GLY A 73 12.79 -2.08 -18.95
C GLY A 73 12.90 -3.13 -17.86
N SER A 74 13.08 -2.67 -16.63
CA SER A 74 13.31 -3.52 -15.45
C SER A 74 12.03 -4.12 -14.89
N PHE A 75 12.10 -5.36 -14.39
CA PHE A 75 10.97 -6.06 -13.79
C PHE A 75 11.41 -7.09 -12.74
N TYR A 76 10.44 -7.63 -12.01
CA TYR A 76 10.61 -8.84 -11.20
C TYR A 76 9.53 -9.86 -11.51
N ASP A 77 9.79 -11.13 -11.14
CA ASP A 77 8.88 -12.23 -11.40
C ASP A 77 7.75 -12.24 -10.38
N GLY A 78 6.56 -11.90 -10.82
CA GLY A 78 5.36 -11.96 -10.02
C GLY A 78 4.59 -13.27 -10.22
N PRO A 79 3.83 -13.73 -9.22
CA PRO A 79 3.04 -14.95 -9.33
C PRO A 79 1.90 -14.77 -10.33
N ILE A 80 1.68 -15.78 -11.19
CA ILE A 80 0.59 -15.81 -12.17
C ILE A 80 -0.43 -16.90 -11.86
N GLU A 81 -0.06 -17.84 -11.00
CA GLU A 81 -0.95 -18.86 -10.45
C GLU A 81 -1.44 -18.48 -9.06
N SER A 82 -2.65 -18.90 -8.73
CA SER A 82 -3.20 -18.77 -7.39
C SER A 82 -2.54 -19.75 -6.43
N SER A 83 -2.35 -19.35 -5.17
CA SER A 83 -1.83 -20.23 -4.14
C SER A 83 -2.88 -21.30 -3.76
N ALA A 84 -2.43 -22.46 -3.29
CA ALA A 84 -3.31 -23.54 -2.84
C ALA A 84 -4.28 -23.10 -1.71
N SER A 85 -3.88 -22.14 -0.89
CA SER A 85 -4.72 -21.56 0.18
C SER A 85 -5.99 -20.86 -0.33
N MET A 86 -6.06 -20.52 -1.63
CA MET A 86 -7.24 -19.89 -2.23
C MET A 86 -8.34 -20.89 -2.63
N GLY A 87 -8.11 -22.17 -2.41
CA GLY A 87 -9.04 -23.25 -2.79
C GLY A 87 -9.10 -23.50 -4.29
N ALA A 88 -9.93 -24.48 -4.69
CA ALA A 88 -10.12 -24.83 -6.09
C ALA A 88 -10.92 -23.78 -6.85
N ARG A 89 -10.45 -23.47 -8.07
CA ARG A 89 -11.06 -22.49 -8.99
C ARG A 89 -11.19 -23.07 -10.40
N PRO A 90 -12.12 -24.00 -10.64
CA PRO A 90 -12.20 -24.74 -11.91
C PRO A 90 -12.31 -23.84 -13.15
N ASN A 91 -12.98 -22.71 -13.04
CA ASN A 91 -13.13 -21.70 -14.11
C ASN A 91 -11.84 -20.95 -14.47
N LEU A 92 -10.80 -21.08 -13.64
CA LEU A 92 -9.47 -20.51 -13.88
C LEU A 92 -8.41 -21.60 -14.15
N VAL A 93 -8.82 -22.86 -14.24
CA VAL A 93 -7.97 -23.99 -14.66
C VAL A 93 -8.18 -24.22 -16.14
N TYR A 94 -7.23 -23.79 -16.96
CA TYR A 94 -7.24 -23.97 -18.40
C TYR A 94 -5.79 -24.07 -18.92
N GLU A 95 -5.60 -24.83 -19.98
CA GLU A 95 -4.31 -24.93 -20.64
C GLU A 95 -3.97 -23.65 -21.39
N TYR A 96 -2.72 -23.20 -21.30
CA TYR A 96 -2.16 -22.11 -22.07
C TYR A 96 -0.71 -22.39 -22.46
N LYS A 97 -0.43 -22.42 -23.76
CA LYS A 97 0.91 -22.75 -24.33
C LYS A 97 1.51 -24.05 -23.78
N GLY A 98 0.71 -25.08 -23.63
CA GLY A 98 1.14 -26.38 -23.13
C GLY A 98 1.28 -26.51 -21.61
N TYR A 99 0.91 -25.44 -20.86
CA TYR A 99 0.94 -25.44 -19.42
C TYR A 99 -0.48 -25.39 -18.83
N THR A 100 -0.74 -26.25 -17.84
CA THR A 100 -1.97 -26.25 -17.06
C THR A 100 -1.64 -25.99 -15.60
N PRO A 101 -2.24 -24.97 -14.95
CA PRO A 101 -1.98 -24.66 -13.55
C PRO A 101 -2.59 -25.71 -12.63
N GLY A 102 -2.21 -25.69 -11.36
CA GLY A 102 -2.82 -26.52 -10.33
C GLY A 102 -4.32 -26.21 -10.11
N PRO A 103 -4.99 -26.91 -9.18
CA PRO A 103 -6.45 -26.79 -8.93
C PRO A 103 -6.92 -25.39 -8.58
N SER A 104 -6.04 -24.55 -8.03
CA SER A 104 -6.35 -23.14 -7.69
C SER A 104 -6.36 -22.22 -8.92
N GLY A 105 -5.89 -22.71 -10.07
CA GLY A 105 -5.97 -22.03 -11.37
C GLY A 105 -5.05 -20.80 -11.51
N TRP A 106 -5.19 -20.17 -12.65
CA TRP A 106 -4.55 -18.90 -12.94
C TRP A 106 -5.11 -17.78 -12.07
N ARG A 107 -4.35 -16.71 -11.88
CA ARG A 107 -4.84 -15.45 -11.27
C ARG A 107 -5.67 -14.62 -12.24
N LEU A 108 -5.66 -14.93 -13.52
CA LEU A 108 -6.27 -14.17 -14.60
C LEU A 108 -7.22 -15.05 -15.40
N LYS A 109 -8.23 -14.43 -16.01
CA LYS A 109 -9.04 -15.05 -17.06
C LYS A 109 -8.18 -15.24 -18.31
N ARG A 110 -8.56 -16.18 -19.19
CA ARG A 110 -7.84 -16.50 -20.43
C ARG A 110 -7.57 -15.24 -21.27
N SER A 111 -8.56 -14.40 -21.52
CA SER A 111 -8.40 -13.18 -22.31
C SER A 111 -7.35 -12.22 -21.74
N SER A 112 -7.33 -12.04 -20.42
CA SER A 112 -6.34 -11.18 -19.74
C SER A 112 -4.94 -11.82 -19.75
N LEU A 113 -4.84 -13.15 -19.73
CA LEU A 113 -3.57 -13.84 -19.85
C LEU A 113 -3.00 -13.71 -21.28
N GLU A 114 -3.84 -13.83 -22.30
CA GLU A 114 -3.49 -13.61 -23.71
C GLU A 114 -3.02 -12.18 -23.97
N GLU A 115 -3.70 -11.20 -23.39
CA GLU A 115 -3.29 -9.80 -23.46
C GLU A 115 -1.94 -9.56 -22.78
N LEU A 116 -1.72 -10.15 -21.60
CA LEU A 116 -0.45 -10.09 -20.89
C LEU A 116 0.70 -10.69 -21.74
N ASP A 117 0.45 -11.82 -22.40
CA ASP A 117 1.42 -12.47 -23.28
C ASP A 117 1.70 -11.65 -24.54
N LYS A 118 0.66 -11.12 -25.19
CA LYS A 118 0.77 -10.22 -26.34
C LYS A 118 1.61 -8.98 -26.00
N ASN A 119 1.45 -8.48 -24.80
CA ASN A 119 2.24 -7.35 -24.29
C ASN A 119 3.66 -7.76 -23.88
N GLY A 120 4.05 -9.04 -23.97
CA GLY A 120 5.37 -9.52 -23.59
C GLY A 120 5.65 -9.50 -22.08
N ASP A 121 4.59 -9.47 -21.26
CA ASP A 121 4.64 -9.44 -19.81
C ASP A 121 4.35 -10.81 -19.16
N LEU A 122 4.10 -11.84 -19.96
CA LEU A 122 4.19 -13.23 -19.56
C LEU A 122 5.60 -13.76 -19.81
N GLY A 123 6.21 -14.34 -18.81
CA GLY A 123 7.52 -14.98 -18.91
C GLY A 123 7.46 -16.46 -18.55
N TRP A 124 8.49 -17.19 -18.92
CA TRP A 124 8.64 -18.62 -18.64
C TRP A 124 10.01 -18.88 -18.04
N THR A 125 10.07 -19.67 -16.99
CA THR A 125 11.33 -20.14 -16.42
C THR A 125 11.92 -21.24 -17.30
N SER A 126 13.20 -21.59 -17.09
CA SER A 126 13.85 -22.73 -17.77
C SER A 126 13.11 -24.05 -17.58
N ASN A 127 12.39 -24.21 -16.47
CA ASN A 127 11.60 -25.40 -16.16
C ASN A 127 10.15 -25.31 -16.70
N GLY A 128 9.87 -24.35 -17.60
CA GLY A 128 8.55 -24.21 -18.21
C GLY A 128 7.46 -23.65 -17.27
N LYS A 129 7.82 -23.08 -16.10
CA LYS A 129 6.85 -22.47 -15.19
C LYS A 129 6.57 -21.02 -15.57
N PRO A 130 5.30 -20.62 -15.71
CA PRO A 130 4.96 -19.25 -16.07
C PRO A 130 5.10 -18.28 -14.90
N TYR A 131 5.41 -17.02 -15.22
CA TYR A 131 5.41 -15.90 -14.29
C TYR A 131 4.95 -14.61 -14.99
N ARG A 132 4.42 -13.67 -14.22
CA ARG A 132 4.10 -12.32 -14.70
C ARG A 132 5.30 -11.41 -14.49
N LYS A 133 5.67 -10.63 -15.51
CA LYS A 133 6.66 -9.55 -15.35
C LYS A 133 5.99 -8.34 -14.71
N LEU A 134 6.37 -8.03 -13.48
CA LEU A 134 5.91 -6.83 -12.77
C LEU A 134 6.95 -5.74 -12.98
N ARG A 135 6.57 -4.71 -13.74
CA ARG A 135 7.52 -3.68 -14.24
C ARG A 135 7.72 -2.54 -13.26
N LEU A 136 8.93 -2.00 -13.24
CA LEU A 136 9.31 -0.83 -12.45
C LEU A 136 8.46 0.40 -12.78
N GLU A 137 8.12 0.61 -14.06
CA GLU A 137 7.31 1.75 -14.51
C GLU A 137 5.90 1.76 -13.90
N ALA A 138 5.38 0.59 -13.54
CA ALA A 138 4.07 0.42 -12.91
C ALA A 138 4.15 0.38 -11.37
N ASP A 139 5.34 0.59 -10.77
CA ASP A 139 5.50 0.60 -9.32
C ASP A 139 4.90 1.87 -8.71
N LYS A 140 3.91 1.68 -7.89
CA LYS A 140 3.23 2.78 -7.19
C LYS A 140 3.82 3.08 -5.81
N GLY A 141 4.83 2.32 -5.38
CA GLY A 141 5.37 2.33 -4.02
C GLY A 141 4.75 1.24 -3.14
N ASP A 142 5.19 1.21 -1.89
CA ASP A 142 4.70 0.22 -0.92
C ASP A 142 3.21 0.46 -0.58
N PRO A 143 2.41 -0.60 -0.38
CA PRO A 143 1.05 -0.44 0.10
C PRO A 143 1.01 0.32 1.43
N ILE A 144 0.06 1.25 1.55
CA ILE A 144 -0.23 1.94 2.79
C ILE A 144 -1.60 1.50 3.31
N GLY A 145 -1.68 1.25 4.61
CA GLY A 145 -2.91 0.86 5.30
C GLY A 145 -3.24 1.84 6.43
N ASP A 146 -3.90 1.34 7.45
CA ASP A 146 -4.32 2.08 8.65
C ASP A 146 -3.30 2.06 9.80
N PHE A 147 -2.06 1.68 9.51
CA PHE A 147 -0.94 1.68 10.44
C PHE A 147 0.20 2.55 9.89
N TRP A 148 0.39 3.74 10.51
CA TRP A 148 1.38 4.73 10.07
C TRP A 148 2.49 4.86 11.10
N ASN A 149 3.67 4.36 10.79
CA ASN A 149 4.85 4.35 11.67
C ASN A 149 6.07 5.07 11.06
N ASP A 150 5.89 5.69 9.92
CA ASP A 150 6.93 6.35 9.13
C ASP A 150 6.98 7.87 9.36
N ILE A 151 5.98 8.47 10.03
CA ILE A 151 5.95 9.89 10.39
C ILE A 151 6.16 10.03 11.89
N SER A 152 7.27 10.63 12.29
CA SER A 152 7.60 10.84 13.69
C SER A 152 6.85 12.02 14.31
N LEU A 153 6.73 12.02 15.64
CA LEU A 153 6.25 13.16 16.39
C LEU A 153 7.14 14.39 16.14
N LEU A 154 6.51 15.56 16.09
CA LEU A 154 7.21 16.83 15.95
C LEU A 154 8.25 17.04 17.07
N ASN A 155 9.52 17.12 16.67
CA ASN A 155 10.62 17.35 17.59
C ASN A 155 10.52 18.77 18.21
N SER A 156 10.99 18.94 19.47
CA SER A 156 11.03 20.23 20.15
C SER A 156 11.88 21.29 19.42
N GLN A 157 12.86 20.87 18.64
CA GLN A 157 13.77 21.70 17.84
C GLN A 157 13.39 21.79 16.35
N ALA A 158 12.25 21.25 15.95
CA ALA A 158 11.84 21.26 14.56
C ALA A 158 11.57 22.69 14.07
N LEU A 159 12.09 23.04 12.88
CA LEU A 159 11.93 24.37 12.27
C LEU A 159 10.48 24.70 11.92
N GLU A 160 9.65 23.70 11.67
CA GLU A 160 8.21 23.86 11.37
C GLU A 160 7.34 24.25 12.59
N ARG A 161 7.94 24.36 13.79
CA ARG A 161 7.19 24.74 14.99
C ARG A 161 6.73 26.19 14.95
N VAL A 162 5.42 26.39 15.09
CA VAL A 162 4.79 27.71 15.12
C VAL A 162 4.32 28.09 16.53
N GLY A 163 4.76 27.39 17.58
CA GLY A 163 4.39 27.69 18.97
C GLY A 163 3.01 27.17 19.40
N TYR A 164 2.30 26.45 18.55
CA TYR A 164 1.01 25.85 18.90
C TYR A 164 1.21 24.56 19.73
N PRO A 165 0.66 24.47 20.98
CA PRO A 165 1.01 23.38 21.91
C PRO A 165 0.70 21.97 21.43
N THR A 166 -0.29 21.79 20.59
CA THR A 166 -0.74 20.46 20.07
C THR A 166 -0.46 20.28 18.57
N GLN A 167 0.46 21.09 18.03
CA GLN A 167 0.84 21.04 16.62
C GLN A 167 1.21 19.62 16.21
N LYS A 168 0.68 19.18 15.08
CA LYS A 168 1.04 17.93 14.43
C LYS A 168 2.13 18.19 13.38
N PRO A 169 2.93 17.16 13.02
CA PRO A 169 3.89 17.28 11.91
C PRO A 169 3.20 17.68 10.61
N GLU A 170 3.82 18.56 9.85
CA GLU A 170 3.32 18.99 8.53
C GLU A 170 3.16 17.80 7.59
N GLU A 171 4.11 16.86 7.61
CA GLU A 171 4.05 15.62 6.81
C GLU A 171 2.78 14.80 7.08
N LEU A 172 2.31 14.74 8.33
CA LEU A 172 1.07 14.05 8.67
C LEU A 172 -0.15 14.73 8.05
N LEU A 173 -0.21 16.06 8.14
CA LEU A 173 -1.30 16.85 7.56
C LEU A 173 -1.27 16.74 6.03
N GLN A 174 -0.10 16.88 5.43
CA GLN A 174 0.09 16.75 3.99
C GLN A 174 -0.38 15.39 3.47
N ARG A 175 -0.04 14.30 4.18
CA ARG A 175 -0.53 12.95 3.82
C ARG A 175 -2.04 12.87 3.81
N ILE A 176 -2.70 13.39 4.85
CA ILE A 176 -4.17 13.38 4.96
C ILE A 176 -4.79 14.19 3.82
N ILE A 177 -4.31 15.41 3.62
CA ILE A 177 -4.80 16.33 2.59
C ILE A 177 -4.61 15.72 1.19
N THR A 178 -3.40 15.28 0.86
CA THR A 178 -3.10 14.70 -0.46
C THR A 178 -3.98 13.48 -0.78
N ALA A 179 -4.30 12.66 0.23
CA ALA A 179 -5.14 11.48 0.02
C ALA A 179 -6.63 11.80 -0.11
N SER A 180 -7.12 12.84 0.57
CA SER A 180 -8.56 13.06 0.78
C SER A 180 -9.14 14.30 0.10
N SER A 181 -8.31 15.13 -0.52
CA SER A 181 -8.73 16.34 -1.24
C SER A 181 -8.10 16.44 -2.62
N LYS A 182 -8.68 17.27 -3.47
CA LYS A 182 -8.17 17.66 -4.79
C LYS A 182 -7.75 19.12 -4.76
N GLU A 183 -6.98 19.52 -5.78
CA GLU A 183 -6.72 20.93 -6.06
C GLU A 183 -8.07 21.69 -6.11
N ASP A 184 -8.13 22.85 -5.49
CA ASP A 184 -9.33 23.70 -5.35
C ASP A 184 -10.41 23.21 -4.35
N ASP A 185 -10.25 22.06 -3.69
CA ASP A 185 -11.15 21.69 -2.58
C ASP A 185 -10.92 22.64 -1.38
N VAL A 186 -12.02 23.02 -0.72
CA VAL A 186 -11.97 23.86 0.49
C VAL A 186 -11.83 22.98 1.73
N GLU A 187 -10.70 23.10 2.40
CA GLU A 187 -10.42 22.42 3.67
C GLU A 187 -10.83 23.30 4.85
N ARG A 188 -11.61 22.76 5.78
CA ARG A 188 -12.15 23.47 6.96
C ARG A 188 -11.87 22.70 8.24
#